data_de3f7583b86cd71057b26814642c3806
#
_entry.id   de3f7583b86cd71057b26814642c3806
#
_cell.length_a   1.000
_cell.length_b   1.000
_cell.length_c   1.000
_cell.angle_alpha   90.00
_cell.angle_beta   90.00
_cell.angle_gamma   90.00
#
_symmetry.space_group_name_H-M   'P 1'
#
loop_
_entity.id
_entity.type
_entity.pdbx_description
1 polymer ?
#
loop_
_entity_poly.entity_id
_entity_poly.type
_entity_poly.pdbx_seq_one_letter_code
_entity_poly.pdbx_strand_id
1 'polypeptide(L)'
;MRKGLITVLFAAVVVACTQDTYDKGEGAYSLMRGDFAEANVNGNREVVSITTDDGETLPLQPLYTAKWVARPDTVYRCMLYYNKVKATDGKTVAEVISLGKVFCPPITPLSMFNSYKVDPVKFESLWKSKSGKYLNLHLQLKTGQTDDSTAVQSLAVVSDEVVFHPDGQRTLSLLLHHDQGGVPEYYSTPAYLSVLIEDIPVDSIRFRLNTYSGPVVKTLSVR
;
A
#
# COMPACT_ATOMS: atom_id res chain seq x y z
N MET A 1 -13.12 -69.85 -50.16
CA MET A 1 -13.39 -69.43 -48.77
C MET A 1 -12.68 -68.08 -48.54
N ARG A 2 -13.45 -66.95 -48.61
CA ARG A 2 -12.93 -65.61 -48.40
C ARG A 2 -13.39 -65.14 -47.00
N LYS A 3 -12.44 -64.90 -46.11
CA LYS A 3 -12.71 -64.34 -44.78
C LYS A 3 -12.73 -62.83 -44.92
N GLY A 4 -13.93 -62.25 -44.71
CA GLY A 4 -14.09 -60.79 -44.64
C GLY A 4 -13.66 -60.28 -43.26
N LEU A 5 -12.74 -59.33 -43.22
CA LEU A 5 -12.30 -58.63 -42.04
C LEU A 5 -13.17 -57.40 -41.84
N ILE A 6 -14.01 -57.35 -40.81
CA ILE A 6 -14.83 -56.20 -40.45
C ILE A 6 -13.98 -55.31 -39.54
N THR A 7 -13.56 -54.15 -40.08
CA THR A 7 -12.90 -53.13 -39.30
C THR A 7 -13.96 -52.24 -38.65
N VAL A 8 -14.12 -52.34 -37.33
CA VAL A 8 -14.98 -51.46 -36.56
C VAL A 8 -14.20 -50.15 -36.28
N LEU A 9 -14.64 -49.06 -36.90
CA LEU A 9 -14.09 -47.72 -36.66
C LEU A 9 -14.71 -47.15 -35.39
N PHE A 10 -13.92 -47.03 -34.30
CA PHE A 10 -14.32 -46.41 -33.03
C PHE A 10 -14.17 -44.89 -33.15
N ALA A 11 -15.26 -44.18 -33.38
CA ALA A 11 -15.27 -42.72 -33.34
C ALA A 11 -15.23 -42.25 -31.88
N ALA A 12 -14.08 -41.76 -31.39
CA ALA A 12 -13.98 -41.10 -30.14
C ALA A 12 -14.61 -39.70 -30.21
N VAL A 13 -15.78 -39.53 -29.63
CA VAL A 13 -16.40 -38.21 -29.45
C VAL A 13 -15.65 -37.50 -28.30
N VAL A 14 -14.79 -36.55 -28.64
CA VAL A 14 -14.17 -35.65 -27.69
C VAL A 14 -15.22 -34.63 -27.27
N VAL A 15 -15.87 -34.85 -26.14
CA VAL A 15 -16.70 -33.82 -25.47
C VAL A 15 -15.72 -32.81 -24.89
N ALA A 16 -15.48 -31.72 -25.61
CA ALA A 16 -14.83 -30.56 -25.06
C ALA A 16 -15.78 -29.96 -23.99
N CYS A 17 -15.45 -30.17 -22.72
CA CYS A 17 -16.04 -29.34 -21.66
C CYS A 17 -15.63 -27.90 -21.92
N THR A 18 -16.51 -27.10 -22.50
CA THR A 18 -16.42 -25.63 -22.36
C THR A 18 -16.65 -25.33 -20.90
N GLN A 19 -15.56 -25.07 -20.16
CA GLN A 19 -15.69 -24.40 -18.88
C GLN A 19 -16.30 -23.04 -19.17
N ASP A 20 -17.55 -22.86 -18.74
CA ASP A 20 -18.16 -21.56 -18.69
C ASP A 20 -17.22 -20.67 -17.88
N THR A 21 -16.74 -19.63 -18.53
CA THR A 21 -15.99 -18.56 -17.86
C THR A 21 -16.88 -18.09 -16.71
N TYR A 22 -16.40 -18.18 -15.47
CA TYR A 22 -17.10 -17.64 -14.31
C TYR A 22 -17.62 -16.25 -14.68
N ASP A 23 -18.93 -16.06 -14.65
CA ASP A 23 -19.55 -14.76 -14.81
C ASP A 23 -18.89 -13.81 -13.82
N LYS A 24 -18.26 -12.76 -14.32
CA LYS A 24 -17.74 -11.69 -13.47
C LYS A 24 -18.95 -11.16 -12.72
N GLY A 25 -19.01 -11.44 -11.41
CA GLY A 25 -20.16 -11.06 -10.62
C GLY A 25 -20.54 -9.59 -10.85
N GLU A 26 -21.81 -9.27 -10.92
CA GLU A 26 -22.33 -7.92 -11.16
C GLU A 26 -22.40 -7.07 -9.87
N GLY A 27 -21.86 -7.58 -8.76
CA GLY A 27 -21.86 -6.88 -7.48
C GLY A 27 -20.87 -5.71 -7.41
N ALA A 28 -21.14 -4.72 -6.54
CA ALA A 28 -20.30 -3.54 -6.34
C ALA A 28 -18.82 -3.86 -6.02
N TYR A 29 -18.52 -5.07 -5.58
CA TYR A 29 -17.16 -5.52 -5.25
C TYR A 29 -16.48 -6.29 -6.40
N SER A 30 -17.19 -6.66 -7.45
CA SER A 30 -16.67 -7.54 -8.51
C SER A 30 -15.63 -6.86 -9.41
N LEU A 31 -15.67 -5.54 -9.50
CA LEU A 31 -14.75 -4.70 -10.27
C LEU A 31 -13.94 -3.75 -9.38
N MET A 32 -14.01 -3.96 -8.07
CA MET A 32 -13.34 -3.12 -7.08
C MET A 32 -11.82 -3.11 -7.29
N ARG A 33 -11.26 -1.91 -7.30
CA ARG A 33 -9.82 -1.66 -7.30
C ARG A 33 -9.39 -1.23 -5.91
N GLY A 34 -8.14 -1.56 -5.57
CA GLY A 34 -7.50 -1.10 -4.34
C GLY A 34 -6.16 -0.47 -4.68
N ASP A 35 -6.04 0.84 -4.47
CA ASP A 35 -4.84 1.60 -4.83
C ASP A 35 -4.39 2.50 -3.67
N PHE A 36 -3.07 2.64 -3.53
CA PHE A 36 -2.51 3.78 -2.82
C PHE A 36 -2.70 5.03 -3.68
N ALA A 37 -3.16 6.11 -3.06
CA ALA A 37 -3.47 7.34 -3.77
C ALA A 37 -3.19 8.59 -2.92
N GLU A 38 -3.18 9.73 -3.59
CA GLU A 38 -3.26 11.06 -3.00
C GLU A 38 -4.72 11.53 -3.07
N ALA A 39 -5.32 11.81 -1.92
CA ALA A 39 -6.66 12.37 -1.81
C ALA A 39 -6.58 13.90 -1.81
N ASN A 40 -7.11 14.53 -2.85
CA ASN A 40 -7.14 15.99 -2.99
C ASN A 40 -8.38 16.55 -2.29
N VAL A 41 -8.17 17.45 -1.35
CA VAL A 41 -9.19 18.00 -0.46
C VAL A 41 -9.44 19.47 -0.80
N ASN A 42 -10.73 19.87 -0.88
CA ASN A 42 -11.14 21.25 -1.13
C ASN A 42 -11.27 22.08 0.16
N GLY A 43 -11.64 23.35 0.01
CA GLY A 43 -11.86 24.29 1.12
C GLY A 43 -12.93 23.87 2.13
N ASN A 44 -13.84 23.00 1.74
CA ASN A 44 -14.90 22.42 2.61
C ASN A 44 -14.48 21.16 3.34
N ARG A 45 -13.22 20.72 3.20
CA ARG A 45 -12.69 19.44 3.73
C ARG A 45 -13.37 18.21 3.11
N GLU A 46 -13.76 18.30 1.84
CA GLU A 46 -14.26 17.19 1.06
C GLU A 46 -13.17 16.70 0.11
N VAL A 47 -13.03 15.39 -0.04
CA VAL A 47 -12.17 14.79 -1.06
C VAL A 47 -12.89 14.90 -2.40
N VAL A 48 -12.30 15.66 -3.32
CA VAL A 48 -12.88 15.97 -4.64
C VAL A 48 -12.31 15.10 -5.75
N SER A 49 -11.07 14.64 -5.59
CA SER A 49 -10.41 13.75 -6.53
C SER A 49 -9.33 12.94 -5.84
N ILE A 50 -8.92 11.86 -6.50
CA ILE A 50 -7.75 11.06 -6.11
C ILE A 50 -6.75 11.02 -7.25
N THR A 51 -5.47 10.96 -6.90
CA THR A 51 -4.38 10.66 -7.84
C THR A 51 -3.72 9.36 -7.40
N THR A 52 -3.84 8.30 -8.20
CA THR A 52 -3.28 6.98 -7.90
C THR A 52 -1.76 6.97 -8.06
N ASP A 53 -1.09 5.98 -7.51
CA ASP A 53 0.35 5.77 -7.71
C ASP A 53 0.73 5.52 -9.19
N ASP A 54 -0.23 5.16 -10.03
CA ASP A 54 -0.07 5.05 -11.49
C ASP A 54 -0.14 6.41 -12.20
N GLY A 55 -0.38 7.50 -11.47
CA GLY A 55 -0.50 8.87 -12.01
C GLY A 55 -1.87 9.21 -12.58
N GLU A 56 -2.86 8.32 -12.46
CA GLU A 56 -4.22 8.60 -12.92
C GLU A 56 -4.96 9.47 -11.90
N THR A 57 -5.51 10.59 -12.35
CA THR A 57 -6.36 11.46 -11.52
C THR A 57 -7.82 11.24 -11.88
N LEU A 58 -8.63 10.88 -10.89
CA LEU A 58 -10.05 10.60 -11.03
C LEU A 58 -10.84 11.52 -10.08
N PRO A 59 -11.84 12.27 -10.60
CA PRO A 59 -12.81 12.95 -9.75
C PRO A 59 -13.60 11.92 -8.93
N LEU A 60 -14.02 12.29 -7.73
CA LEU A 60 -14.94 11.49 -6.91
C LEU A 60 -16.39 11.89 -7.19
N GLN A 61 -17.24 10.88 -7.33
CA GLN A 61 -18.68 11.09 -7.41
C GLN A 61 -19.42 9.97 -6.68
N PRO A 62 -20.14 10.29 -5.59
CA PRO A 62 -20.21 11.61 -4.93
C PRO A 62 -18.87 12.05 -4.28
N LEU A 63 -18.76 13.31 -3.89
CA LEU A 63 -17.66 13.80 -3.06
C LEU A 63 -17.60 13.01 -1.75
N TYR A 64 -16.42 12.83 -1.21
CA TYR A 64 -16.24 12.00 -0.02
C TYR A 64 -15.81 12.84 1.18
N THR A 65 -16.47 12.61 2.32
CA THR A 65 -16.12 13.23 3.60
C THR A 65 -15.62 12.19 4.59
N ALA A 66 -14.59 12.51 5.35
CA ALA A 66 -14.07 11.62 6.39
C ALA A 66 -13.60 12.41 7.62
N LYS A 67 -13.77 11.82 8.80
CA LYS A 67 -13.37 12.46 10.07
C LYS A 67 -11.86 12.75 10.15
N TRP A 68 -11.05 11.99 9.44
CA TRP A 68 -9.59 12.17 9.42
C TRP A 68 -9.12 13.31 8.49
N VAL A 69 -10.00 13.89 7.67
CA VAL A 69 -9.72 15.08 6.85
C VAL A 69 -9.82 16.32 7.76
N ALA A 70 -8.69 16.65 8.39
CA ALA A 70 -8.63 17.72 9.37
C ALA A 70 -8.40 19.12 8.76
N ARG A 71 -7.68 19.20 7.63
CA ARG A 71 -7.31 20.48 6.99
C ARG A 71 -7.95 20.60 5.62
N PRO A 72 -8.48 21.80 5.27
CA PRO A 72 -8.91 22.11 3.92
C PRO A 72 -7.70 22.30 2.97
N ASP A 73 -7.95 22.32 1.70
CA ASP A 73 -7.01 22.68 0.61
C ASP A 73 -5.65 21.96 0.75
N THR A 74 -5.70 20.65 0.96
CA THR A 74 -4.50 19.83 1.19
C THR A 74 -4.61 18.46 0.54
N VAL A 75 -3.50 17.75 0.50
CA VAL A 75 -3.41 16.39 -0.01
C VAL A 75 -3.11 15.43 1.12
N TYR A 76 -3.84 14.32 1.17
CA TYR A 76 -3.59 13.24 2.12
C TYR A 76 -3.21 11.95 1.39
N ARG A 77 -2.24 11.24 1.92
CA ARG A 77 -1.93 9.88 1.50
C ARG A 77 -3.02 8.92 2.01
N CYS A 78 -3.56 8.09 1.12
CA CYS A 78 -4.68 7.20 1.45
C CYS A 78 -4.56 5.85 0.75
N MET A 79 -5.29 4.87 1.29
CA MET A 79 -5.65 3.61 0.64
C MET A 79 -7.09 3.75 0.19
N LEU A 80 -7.33 3.58 -1.11
CA LEU A 80 -8.63 3.72 -1.73
C LEU A 80 -9.12 2.38 -2.27
N TYR A 81 -10.35 2.00 -1.93
CA TYR A 81 -11.11 0.95 -2.60
C TYR A 81 -12.27 1.59 -3.36
N TYR A 82 -12.36 1.35 -4.66
CA TYR A 82 -13.28 2.06 -5.54
C TYR A 82 -13.61 1.30 -6.81
N ASN A 83 -14.70 1.69 -7.45
CA ASN A 83 -15.03 1.33 -8.82
C ASN A 83 -14.77 2.51 -9.76
N LYS A 84 -14.28 2.23 -10.97
CA LYS A 84 -14.29 3.20 -12.06
C LYS A 84 -15.62 3.13 -12.77
N VAL A 85 -16.39 4.20 -12.70
CA VAL A 85 -17.71 4.28 -13.34
C VAL A 85 -17.77 5.44 -14.33
N LYS A 86 -18.75 5.40 -15.23
CA LYS A 86 -19.06 6.52 -16.10
C LYS A 86 -20.12 7.40 -15.46
N ALA A 87 -19.78 8.67 -15.27
CA ALA A 87 -20.75 9.69 -14.87
C ALA A 87 -21.71 10.00 -16.01
N THR A 88 -22.79 10.73 -15.71
CA THR A 88 -23.82 11.10 -16.69
C THR A 88 -23.27 11.97 -17.83
N ASP A 89 -22.20 12.71 -17.61
CA ASP A 89 -21.47 13.49 -18.61
C ASP A 89 -20.45 12.68 -19.45
N GLY A 90 -20.39 11.36 -19.21
CA GLY A 90 -19.50 10.42 -19.91
C GLY A 90 -18.06 10.36 -19.35
N LYS A 91 -17.70 11.21 -18.39
CA LYS A 91 -16.37 11.17 -17.76
C LYS A 91 -16.22 9.94 -16.87
N THR A 92 -14.99 9.45 -16.76
CA THR A 92 -14.65 8.40 -15.79
C THR A 92 -14.44 9.04 -14.42
N VAL A 93 -15.12 8.52 -13.41
CA VAL A 93 -15.03 8.97 -12.03
C VAL A 93 -14.77 7.78 -11.11
N ALA A 94 -14.29 8.06 -9.91
CA ALA A 94 -14.16 7.05 -8.86
C ALA A 94 -15.39 7.07 -7.96
N GLU A 95 -16.09 5.93 -7.91
CA GLU A 95 -17.12 5.65 -6.91
C GLU A 95 -16.45 4.98 -5.71
N VAL A 96 -16.36 5.70 -4.60
CA VAL A 96 -15.61 5.26 -3.41
C VAL A 96 -16.40 4.20 -2.65
N ILE A 97 -15.77 3.05 -2.42
CA ILE A 97 -16.27 2.00 -1.53
C ILE A 97 -15.70 2.21 -0.12
N SER A 98 -14.38 2.46 -0.03
CA SER A 98 -13.71 2.78 1.24
C SER A 98 -12.49 3.65 0.97
N LEU A 99 -12.27 4.61 1.85
CA LEU A 99 -11.11 5.50 1.82
C LEU A 99 -10.51 5.61 3.22
N GLY A 100 -9.33 5.05 3.39
CA GLY A 100 -8.57 5.07 4.64
C GLY A 100 -7.33 5.95 4.55
N LYS A 101 -7.05 6.74 5.59
CA LYS A 101 -5.79 7.49 5.68
C LYS A 101 -4.63 6.53 5.84
N VAL A 102 -3.58 6.69 5.03
CA VAL A 102 -2.30 6.00 5.22
C VAL A 102 -1.40 6.85 6.10
N PHE A 103 -0.72 6.22 7.05
CA PHE A 103 0.27 6.89 7.87
C PHE A 103 1.45 7.31 6.99
N CYS A 104 1.71 8.61 6.92
CA CYS A 104 2.78 9.17 6.10
C CYS A 104 3.63 10.12 6.98
N PRO A 105 4.54 9.55 7.81
CA PRO A 105 5.39 10.34 8.68
C PRO A 105 6.47 11.08 7.89
N PRO A 106 6.93 12.24 8.35
CA PRO A 106 8.15 12.84 7.85
C PRO A 106 9.36 11.95 8.19
N ILE A 107 10.39 12.04 7.37
CA ILE A 107 11.69 11.45 7.71
C ILE A 107 12.34 12.37 8.76
N THR A 108 12.63 11.82 9.94
CA THR A 108 13.19 12.58 11.06
C THR A 108 14.63 12.13 11.29
N PRO A 109 15.61 13.05 11.43
CA PRO A 109 16.98 12.69 11.75
C PRO A 109 17.09 11.92 13.08
N LEU A 110 17.94 10.88 13.13
CA LEU A 110 18.14 10.07 14.32
C LEU A 110 18.55 10.93 15.53
N SER A 111 19.31 12.00 15.30
CA SER A 111 19.74 12.96 16.34
C SER A 111 18.58 13.70 17.03
N MET A 112 17.39 13.70 16.44
CA MET A 112 16.18 14.28 17.05
C MET A 112 15.39 13.31 17.95
N PHE A 113 15.80 12.05 18.01
CA PHE A 113 15.17 11.06 18.88
C PHE A 113 15.91 10.95 20.21
N ASN A 114 15.24 11.31 21.31
CA ASN A 114 15.78 11.12 22.68
C ASN A 114 15.89 9.64 23.04
N SER A 115 15.03 8.81 22.50
CA SER A 115 15.01 7.36 22.71
C SER A 115 14.53 6.68 21.43
N TYR A 116 15.48 6.18 20.65
CA TYR A 116 15.18 5.36 19.46
C TYR A 116 14.88 3.93 19.89
N LYS A 117 13.69 3.44 19.52
CA LYS A 117 13.22 2.09 19.82
C LYS A 117 13.15 1.25 18.54
N VAL A 118 13.39 -0.03 18.69
CA VAL A 118 13.41 -1.01 17.59
C VAL A 118 12.63 -2.26 17.97
N ASP A 119 11.50 -2.09 18.63
CA ASP A 119 10.64 -3.24 18.94
C ASP A 119 10.26 -3.97 17.64
N PRO A 120 10.17 -5.31 17.66
CA PRO A 120 10.02 -6.07 16.44
C PRO A 120 8.64 -5.86 15.80
N VAL A 121 8.62 -5.90 14.47
CA VAL A 121 7.40 -5.94 13.66
C VAL A 121 7.40 -7.18 12.79
N LYS A 122 6.26 -7.59 12.21
CA LYS A 122 6.26 -8.54 11.11
C LYS A 122 6.34 -7.77 9.79
N PHE A 123 7.40 -8.00 9.04
CA PHE A 123 7.61 -7.39 7.73
C PHE A 123 6.87 -8.18 6.66
N GLU A 124 6.08 -7.49 5.83
CA GLU A 124 5.38 -8.09 4.69
C GLU A 124 6.02 -7.65 3.37
N SER A 125 6.10 -6.33 3.11
CA SER A 125 6.66 -5.83 1.86
C SER A 125 7.14 -4.37 1.96
N LEU A 126 8.04 -4.00 1.05
CA LEU A 126 8.54 -2.64 0.84
C LEU A 126 8.69 -2.42 -0.67
N TRP A 127 8.10 -1.33 -1.21
CA TRP A 127 8.16 -1.04 -2.64
C TRP A 127 8.12 0.46 -2.90
N LYS A 128 8.75 0.89 -4.00
CA LYS A 128 8.60 2.25 -4.54
C LYS A 128 7.26 2.35 -5.27
N SER A 129 6.51 3.43 -5.04
CA SER A 129 5.30 3.73 -5.82
C SER A 129 5.66 3.89 -7.30
N LYS A 130 4.74 3.59 -8.20
CA LYS A 130 4.95 3.77 -9.65
C LYS A 130 5.16 5.24 -10.02
N SER A 131 4.54 6.15 -9.27
CA SER A 131 4.79 7.60 -9.40
C SER A 131 6.22 8.02 -9.03
N GLY A 132 6.96 7.17 -8.33
CA GLY A 132 8.28 7.50 -7.79
C GLY A 132 8.25 8.35 -6.53
N LYS A 133 7.09 8.90 -6.14
CA LYS A 133 6.96 9.84 -5.01
C LYS A 133 7.13 9.19 -3.65
N TYR A 134 6.69 7.94 -3.50
CA TYR A 134 6.60 7.28 -2.21
C TYR A 134 7.35 5.96 -2.14
N LEU A 135 7.89 5.70 -0.97
CA LEU A 135 8.28 4.38 -0.52
C LEU A 135 7.17 3.82 0.36
N ASN A 136 6.51 2.76 -0.07
CA ASN A 136 5.40 2.14 0.64
C ASN A 136 5.87 0.93 1.44
N LEU A 137 5.35 0.78 2.64
CA LEU A 137 5.69 -0.28 3.57
C LEU A 137 4.42 -0.94 4.10
N HIS A 138 4.37 -2.27 4.03
CA HIS A 138 3.34 -3.08 4.66
C HIS A 138 3.94 -3.91 5.79
N LEU A 139 3.39 -3.73 6.97
CA LEU A 139 3.77 -4.41 8.20
C LEU A 139 2.56 -5.07 8.83
N GLN A 140 2.82 -5.97 9.78
CA GLN A 140 1.83 -6.32 10.79
C GLN A 140 2.41 -5.95 12.17
N LEU A 141 1.61 -5.24 12.94
CA LEU A 141 1.94 -4.83 14.29
C LEU A 141 1.18 -5.71 15.27
N LYS A 142 1.86 -6.13 16.32
CA LYS A 142 1.20 -6.75 17.46
C LYS A 142 0.46 -5.70 18.25
N THR A 143 -0.76 -6.00 18.65
CA THR A 143 -1.61 -5.08 19.42
C THR A 143 -2.58 -5.84 20.33
N GLY A 144 -3.24 -5.12 21.22
CA GLY A 144 -4.22 -5.67 22.14
C GLY A 144 -4.91 -4.57 22.93
N GLN A 145 -6.02 -4.90 23.58
CA GLN A 145 -6.68 -3.98 24.50
C GLN A 145 -6.02 -4.02 25.87
N THR A 146 -5.93 -2.87 26.52
CA THR A 146 -5.45 -2.70 27.88
C THR A 146 -6.20 -1.55 28.56
N ASP A 147 -6.36 -1.62 29.87
CA ASP A 147 -6.93 -0.55 30.69
C ASP A 147 -5.88 0.55 31.01
N ASP A 148 -4.61 0.31 30.66
CA ASP A 148 -3.55 1.28 30.81
C ASP A 148 -3.64 2.35 29.70
N SER A 149 -4.15 3.51 30.04
CA SER A 149 -4.29 4.66 29.12
C SER A 149 -2.94 5.25 28.69
N THR A 150 -1.84 4.87 29.32
CA THR A 150 -0.47 5.31 28.96
C THR A 150 0.18 4.40 27.93
N ALA A 151 -0.39 3.22 27.67
CA ALA A 151 0.10 2.29 26.67
C ALA A 151 -0.21 2.81 25.26
N VAL A 152 0.80 3.32 24.58
CA VAL A 152 0.67 3.91 23.23
C VAL A 152 1.79 3.42 22.34
N GLN A 153 1.40 2.67 21.31
CA GLN A 153 2.32 2.23 20.26
C GLN A 153 2.66 3.38 19.32
N SER A 154 3.92 3.51 18.93
CA SER A 154 4.36 4.55 18.01
C SER A 154 5.27 4.04 16.89
N LEU A 155 5.17 4.69 15.73
CA LEU A 155 5.99 4.44 14.57
C LEU A 155 6.58 5.76 14.05
N ALA A 156 7.82 5.69 13.55
CA ALA A 156 8.43 6.78 12.79
C ALA A 156 9.44 6.24 11.78
N VAL A 157 9.78 7.06 10.80
CA VAL A 157 10.88 6.78 9.87
C VAL A 157 12.03 7.72 10.16
N VAL A 158 13.18 7.15 10.41
CA VAL A 158 14.36 7.86 10.91
C VAL A 158 15.46 7.81 9.87
N SER A 159 16.08 8.94 9.56
CA SER A 159 17.31 8.97 8.76
C SER A 159 18.54 8.86 9.66
N ASP A 160 19.44 7.97 9.27
CA ASP A 160 20.70 7.72 9.98
C ASP A 160 21.85 8.46 9.28
N GLU A 161 22.23 7.99 8.10
CA GLU A 161 23.36 8.52 7.33
C GLU A 161 23.08 8.53 5.82
N VAL A 162 23.85 9.34 5.10
CA VAL A 162 23.97 9.24 3.64
C VAL A 162 25.36 8.69 3.31
N VAL A 163 25.38 7.51 2.70
CA VAL A 163 26.63 6.87 2.26
C VAL A 163 26.96 7.34 0.83
N PHE A 164 28.18 7.86 0.65
CA PHE A 164 28.72 8.24 -0.65
C PHE A 164 29.57 7.08 -1.18
N HIS A 165 29.24 6.59 -2.37
CA HIS A 165 29.95 5.47 -3.00
C HIS A 165 31.06 5.98 -3.95
N PRO A 166 32.10 5.18 -4.25
CA PRO A 166 33.20 5.58 -5.14
C PRO A 166 32.78 5.92 -6.57
N ASP A 167 31.63 5.42 -7.03
CA ASP A 167 31.02 5.70 -8.33
C ASP A 167 30.18 6.97 -8.35
N GLY A 168 30.18 7.74 -7.24
CA GLY A 168 29.45 8.97 -7.08
C GLY A 168 27.97 8.78 -6.67
N GLN A 169 27.47 7.54 -6.54
CA GLN A 169 26.13 7.29 -6.07
C GLN A 169 25.99 7.56 -4.57
N ARG A 170 24.77 7.88 -4.16
CA ARG A 170 24.42 8.17 -2.76
C ARG A 170 23.31 7.26 -2.29
N THR A 171 23.48 6.67 -1.13
CA THR A 171 22.47 5.83 -0.47
C THR A 171 22.06 6.46 0.84
N LEU A 172 20.76 6.77 0.99
CA LEU A 172 20.19 7.21 2.27
C LEU A 172 19.84 5.98 3.10
N SER A 173 20.34 5.93 4.33
CA SER A 173 20.00 4.91 5.32
C SER A 173 18.77 5.36 6.12
N LEU A 174 17.67 4.62 5.98
CA LEU A 174 16.45 4.82 6.76
C LEU A 174 16.25 3.67 7.74
N LEU A 175 15.70 3.99 8.90
CA LEU A 175 15.41 3.08 9.99
C LEU A 175 13.94 3.17 10.34
N LEU A 176 13.30 2.04 10.63
CA LEU A 176 11.99 2.04 11.27
C LEU A 176 12.19 2.22 12.79
N HIS A 177 11.63 3.28 13.34
CA HIS A 177 11.38 3.39 14.77
C HIS A 177 10.04 2.73 15.07
N HIS A 178 10.05 1.79 16.02
CA HIS A 178 8.85 1.19 16.57
C HIS A 178 9.01 1.07 18.07
N ASP A 179 8.10 1.69 18.79
CA ASP A 179 7.96 1.53 20.24
C ASP A 179 6.62 0.85 20.49
N GLN A 180 6.65 -0.36 21.05
CA GLN A 180 5.45 -1.10 21.46
C GLN A 180 4.69 -0.37 22.57
N GLY A 181 5.36 0.48 23.35
CA GLY A 181 4.77 1.41 24.30
C GLY A 181 3.88 0.78 25.37
N GLY A 182 4.14 -0.48 25.74
CA GLY A 182 3.32 -1.22 26.73
C GLY A 182 1.99 -1.76 26.16
N VAL A 183 1.70 -1.58 24.88
CA VAL A 183 0.51 -2.17 24.23
C VAL A 183 0.67 -3.70 24.17
N PRO A 184 -0.35 -4.50 24.64
CA PRO A 184 -0.28 -5.96 24.61
C PRO A 184 -0.16 -6.53 23.21
N GLU A 185 0.50 -7.68 23.07
CA GLU A 185 0.77 -8.34 21.80
C GLU A 185 -0.17 -9.52 21.50
N TYR A 186 -1.48 -9.36 21.71
CA TYR A 186 -2.44 -10.48 21.65
C TYR A 186 -2.77 -10.91 20.23
N TYR A 187 -2.82 -9.97 19.27
CA TYR A 187 -3.12 -10.24 17.86
C TYR A 187 -2.34 -9.32 16.93
N SER A 188 -2.34 -9.63 15.65
CA SER A 188 -1.64 -8.83 14.63
C SER A 188 -2.63 -8.04 13.80
N THR A 189 -2.30 -6.77 13.53
CA THR A 189 -3.08 -5.86 12.68
C THR A 189 -2.20 -5.34 11.54
N PRO A 190 -2.70 -5.35 10.29
CA PRO A 190 -1.96 -4.76 9.18
C PRO A 190 -1.78 -3.26 9.37
N ALA A 191 -0.57 -2.77 9.08
CA ALA A 191 -0.20 -1.37 9.09
C ALA A 191 0.47 -0.98 7.78
N TYR A 192 -0.03 0.08 7.17
CA TYR A 192 0.53 0.64 5.94
C TYR A 192 1.14 2.00 6.23
N LEU A 193 2.38 2.18 5.76
CA LEU A 193 3.08 3.45 5.80
C LEU A 193 3.47 3.87 4.38
N SER A 194 3.48 5.17 4.14
CA SER A 194 4.13 5.74 2.96
C SER A 194 5.14 6.80 3.41
N VAL A 195 6.32 6.77 2.84
CA VAL A 195 7.38 7.77 3.09
C VAL A 195 7.53 8.58 1.83
N LEU A 196 7.39 9.91 1.92
CA LEU A 196 7.61 10.79 0.78
C LEU A 196 9.11 10.84 0.47
N ILE A 197 9.49 10.47 -0.77
CA ILE A 197 10.88 10.38 -1.21
C ILE A 197 11.16 11.19 -2.49
N GLU A 198 10.15 11.85 -3.06
CA GLU A 198 10.20 12.52 -4.37
C GLU A 198 11.40 13.48 -4.51
N ASP A 199 11.68 14.31 -3.51
CA ASP A 199 12.70 15.34 -3.57
C ASP A 199 14.01 14.98 -2.83
N ILE A 200 14.19 13.69 -2.46
CA ILE A 200 15.39 13.29 -1.76
C ILE A 200 16.54 13.10 -2.77
N PRO A 201 17.65 13.85 -2.67
CA PRO A 201 18.70 13.85 -3.67
C PRO A 201 19.68 12.67 -3.50
N VAL A 202 19.15 11.43 -3.56
CA VAL A 202 19.92 10.17 -3.47
C VAL A 202 19.56 9.22 -4.61
N ASP A 203 20.38 8.22 -4.83
CA ASP A 203 20.20 7.24 -5.92
C ASP A 203 19.49 5.99 -5.42
N SER A 204 19.68 5.67 -4.13
CA SER A 204 19.03 4.54 -3.48
C SER A 204 18.71 4.82 -2.02
N ILE A 205 17.76 4.05 -1.49
CA ILE A 205 17.40 4.02 -0.08
C ILE A 205 17.67 2.62 0.45
N ARG A 206 18.42 2.55 1.55
CA ARG A 206 18.59 1.35 2.38
C ARG A 206 17.66 1.47 3.58
N PHE A 207 16.61 0.66 3.61
CA PHE A 207 15.66 0.65 4.71
C PHE A 207 15.94 -0.53 5.66
N ARG A 208 16.12 -0.24 6.95
CA ARG A 208 16.37 -1.22 8.01
C ARG A 208 15.22 -1.24 9.01
N LEU A 209 14.82 -2.43 9.42
CA LEU A 209 13.81 -2.65 10.46
C LEU A 209 14.12 -3.92 11.23
N ASN A 210 13.67 -3.96 12.48
CA ASN A 210 13.75 -5.16 13.31
C ASN A 210 12.47 -5.97 13.18
N THR A 211 12.60 -7.29 13.08
CA THR A 211 11.46 -8.21 13.00
C THR A 211 11.57 -9.30 14.05
N TYR A 212 10.46 -10.02 14.30
CA TYR A 212 10.46 -11.17 15.21
C TYR A 212 11.43 -12.30 14.77
N SER A 213 11.87 -12.29 13.51
CA SER A 213 12.86 -13.24 12.97
C SER A 213 14.26 -12.65 12.84
N GLY A 214 14.50 -11.45 13.38
CA GLY A 214 15.76 -10.70 13.29
C GLY A 214 15.68 -9.49 12.34
N PRO A 215 16.80 -8.76 12.19
CA PRO A 215 16.82 -7.54 11.40
C PRO A 215 16.66 -7.83 9.89
N VAL A 216 15.88 -6.98 9.22
CA VAL A 216 15.68 -6.99 7.77
C VAL A 216 16.28 -5.71 7.19
N VAL A 217 17.00 -5.85 6.09
CA VAL A 217 17.55 -4.74 5.30
C VAL A 217 17.07 -4.89 3.86
N LYS A 218 16.49 -3.82 3.31
CA LYS A 218 16.08 -3.73 1.90
C LYS A 218 16.72 -2.51 1.28
N THR A 219 17.24 -2.66 0.06
CA THR A 219 17.77 -1.53 -0.72
C THR A 219 16.97 -1.41 -2.01
N LEU A 220 16.52 -0.20 -2.32
CA LEU A 220 15.75 0.12 -3.52
C LEU A 220 16.39 1.31 -4.24
N SER A 221 16.45 1.26 -5.57
CA SER A 221 16.75 2.44 -6.39
C SER A 221 15.56 3.38 -6.37
N VAL A 222 15.82 4.68 -6.21
CA VAL A 222 14.80 5.74 -6.20
C VAL A 222 14.85 6.63 -7.45
N ARG A 223 15.89 6.45 -8.27
CA ARG A 223 16.03 7.03 -9.61
C ARG A 223 15.63 6.06 -10.69
#